data_e5fb49ea9eb2e23aa231d07c6123ef43
#
_entry.id   e5fb49ea9eb2e23aa231d07c6123ef43
#
_cell.length_a   1.000
_cell.length_b   1.000
_cell.length_c   1.000
_cell.angle_alpha   90.00
_cell.angle_beta   90.00
_cell.angle_gamma   90.00
#
_symmetry.space_group_name_H-M   'P 1'
#
loop_
_entity.id
_entity.type
_entity.pdbx_description
1 polymer ?
#
loop_
_entity_poly.entity_id
_entity_poly.type
_entity_poly.pdbx_seq_one_letter_code
_entity_poly.pdbx_strand_id
1 'polypeptide(L)'
;MDSTDKAFLLLADGSFFEGQAIGARGKTIGETVFTTGMTGYTETLTDPSYYGQIVTQTFPLIGNYGIIKEDFESRKSWVKGYIVRELCEMPSNFRCQSSLETFLKEEGIIGIAGIDTRALTKKLRNSGVMNGMIISGREIDQFTKDGPQKYLEIIKSYKIQNALQAVQSRAVDGGTVLEARGTDPSHSSQFTGGQTPNSLGTDPAAPKNKNFHVALLDFGAKANIQRELEKRGCKVTLLPYNTKAHTILELTPDGIMLSNGPGDPAENTDVIEEIKQICEWNKEQMKSLPEKAIAIFGICLGHQILALARGAKTSKLKYGHRGGNHPVKESESGRVYITSQNHGYAVENQNLPAFARQSFVNLNDGTCEGLIYTDIPAFSVQFHPEACGGPHDTNFLFDNFLKLMENKNASK
;
A
#
# COMPACT_ATOMS: atom_id res chain seq x y z
N MET A 1 3.37 4.86 -38.70
CA MET A 1 3.75 5.03 -37.29
C MET A 1 5.27 4.95 -37.25
N ASP A 2 5.88 5.98 -36.73
CA ASP A 2 7.35 6.00 -36.58
C ASP A 2 7.75 4.85 -35.64
N SER A 3 8.87 4.18 -35.91
CA SER A 3 9.37 3.06 -35.07
C SER A 3 9.62 3.45 -33.61
N THR A 4 9.69 4.75 -33.33
CA THR A 4 9.89 5.33 -31.98
C THR A 4 8.65 5.28 -31.11
N ASP A 5 7.45 5.08 -31.65
CA ASP A 5 6.18 5.07 -30.93
C ASP A 5 5.69 3.67 -30.55
N LYS A 6 6.38 2.62 -31.00
CA LYS A 6 6.03 1.25 -30.64
C LYS A 6 6.52 0.86 -29.26
N ALA A 7 5.78 -0.02 -28.59
CA ALA A 7 6.20 -0.73 -27.40
C ALA A 7 5.77 -2.18 -27.43
N PHE A 8 6.53 -3.03 -26.77
CA PHE A 8 6.23 -4.45 -26.62
C PHE A 8 6.16 -4.82 -25.15
N LEU A 9 5.20 -5.68 -24.80
CA LEU A 9 5.17 -6.36 -23.52
C LEU A 9 5.41 -7.85 -23.75
N LEU A 10 6.47 -8.38 -23.15
CA LEU A 10 6.80 -9.81 -23.14
C LEU A 10 6.62 -10.35 -21.71
N LEU A 11 5.81 -11.40 -21.55
CA LEU A 11 5.59 -12.08 -20.27
C LEU A 11 6.46 -13.32 -20.12
N ALA A 12 6.67 -13.79 -18.89
CA ALA A 12 7.51 -14.94 -18.55
C ALA A 12 7.05 -16.26 -19.22
N ASP A 13 5.77 -16.38 -19.61
CA ASP A 13 5.23 -17.52 -20.34
C ASP A 13 5.39 -17.42 -21.87
N GLY A 14 6.06 -16.36 -22.36
CA GLY A 14 6.25 -16.09 -23.78
C GLY A 14 5.11 -15.31 -24.45
N SER A 15 4.06 -14.95 -23.72
CA SER A 15 2.99 -14.10 -24.26
C SER A 15 3.50 -12.74 -24.63
N PHE A 16 3.08 -12.24 -25.77
CA PHE A 16 3.55 -11.03 -26.38
C PHE A 16 2.40 -10.10 -26.77
N PHE A 17 2.54 -8.81 -26.44
CA PHE A 17 1.58 -7.78 -26.79
C PHE A 17 2.33 -6.61 -27.44
N GLU A 18 1.81 -6.13 -28.57
CA GLU A 18 2.31 -4.93 -29.26
C GLU A 18 1.33 -3.76 -29.03
N GLY A 19 1.87 -2.59 -28.72
CA GLY A 19 1.11 -1.38 -28.49
C GLY A 19 1.95 -0.11 -28.72
N GLN A 20 1.50 0.99 -28.16
CA GLN A 20 2.14 2.29 -28.26
C GLN A 20 2.94 2.59 -26.99
N ALA A 21 4.13 3.16 -27.16
CA ALA A 21 4.96 3.58 -26.04
C ALA A 21 4.40 4.85 -25.40
N ILE A 22 4.24 4.83 -24.09
CA ILE A 22 3.89 6.00 -23.27
C ILE A 22 4.95 6.23 -22.19
N GLY A 23 5.05 7.46 -21.69
CA GLY A 23 6.03 7.84 -20.70
C GLY A 23 7.46 7.81 -21.24
N ALA A 24 8.42 7.35 -20.43
CA ALA A 24 9.81 7.23 -20.82
C ALA A 24 10.05 6.12 -21.86
N ARG A 25 11.16 6.19 -22.57
CA ARG A 25 11.58 5.17 -23.56
C ARG A 25 12.72 4.33 -23.00
N GLY A 26 12.72 3.03 -23.34
CA GLY A 26 13.74 2.09 -22.86
C GLY A 26 13.14 0.71 -22.61
N LYS A 27 13.73 -0.01 -21.65
CA LYS A 27 13.18 -1.29 -21.16
C LYS A 27 13.08 -1.32 -19.65
N THR A 28 12.05 -1.99 -19.14
CA THR A 28 11.83 -2.20 -17.71
C THR A 28 11.31 -3.60 -17.46
N ILE A 29 11.66 -4.16 -16.30
CA ILE A 29 11.25 -5.50 -15.86
C ILE A 29 10.57 -5.40 -14.49
N GLY A 30 9.53 -6.19 -14.28
CA GLY A 30 8.80 -6.26 -13.01
C GLY A 30 7.79 -7.41 -12.97
N GLU A 31 7.24 -7.67 -11.78
CA GLU A 31 6.08 -8.54 -11.64
C GLU A 31 4.87 -7.85 -12.26
N THR A 32 4.26 -8.43 -13.28
CA THR A 32 3.10 -7.87 -13.95
C THR A 32 1.84 -8.17 -13.14
N VAL A 33 1.19 -7.12 -12.67
CA VAL A 33 -0.02 -7.18 -11.84
C VAL A 33 -1.13 -6.35 -12.47
N PHE A 34 -2.36 -6.47 -11.98
CA PHE A 34 -3.48 -5.65 -12.44
C PHE A 34 -4.26 -5.09 -11.25
N THR A 35 -4.84 -3.91 -11.43
CA THR A 35 -5.78 -3.30 -10.49
C THR A 35 -7.12 -3.06 -11.16
N THR A 36 -8.21 -3.22 -10.39
CA THR A 36 -9.59 -3.03 -10.86
C THR A 36 -10.17 -1.68 -10.46
N GLY A 37 -9.36 -0.78 -9.88
CA GLY A 37 -9.79 0.58 -9.56
C GLY A 37 -10.20 1.37 -10.81
N MET A 38 -11.33 2.06 -10.75
CA MET A 38 -11.79 2.97 -11.82
C MET A 38 -11.19 4.37 -11.67
N THR A 39 -10.75 4.72 -10.47
CA THR A 39 -10.14 6.00 -10.06
C THR A 39 -8.91 5.72 -9.22
N GLY A 40 -8.18 6.75 -8.80
CA GLY A 40 -7.03 6.59 -7.91
C GLY A 40 -5.77 6.11 -8.63
N TYR A 41 -5.60 6.42 -9.91
CA TYR A 41 -4.38 6.05 -10.61
C TYR A 41 -3.14 6.85 -10.16
N THR A 42 -3.34 8.08 -9.67
CA THR A 42 -2.25 8.90 -9.09
C THR A 42 -1.74 8.24 -7.80
N GLU A 43 -2.66 7.84 -6.94
CA GLU A 43 -2.39 7.10 -5.70
C GLU A 43 -1.72 5.76 -6.02
N THR A 44 -2.22 5.02 -7.00
CA THR A 44 -1.61 3.75 -7.47
C THR A 44 -0.16 3.94 -7.91
N LEU A 45 0.14 4.99 -8.68
CA LEU A 45 1.49 5.27 -9.18
C LEU A 45 2.45 5.63 -8.06
N THR A 46 1.98 6.33 -7.03
CA THR A 46 2.80 6.82 -5.91
C THR A 46 2.73 5.94 -4.66
N ASP A 47 1.98 4.82 -4.68
CA ASP A 47 1.93 3.84 -3.59
C ASP A 47 3.22 2.99 -3.56
N PRO A 48 4.03 3.06 -2.49
CA PRO A 48 5.25 2.27 -2.37
C PRO A 48 5.03 0.76 -2.44
N SER A 49 3.83 0.27 -2.15
CA SER A 49 3.49 -1.16 -2.22
C SER A 49 3.58 -1.73 -3.65
N TYR A 50 3.61 -0.89 -4.68
CA TYR A 50 3.85 -1.31 -6.07
C TYR A 50 5.33 -1.38 -6.47
N TYR A 51 6.27 -1.18 -5.53
CA TYR A 51 7.70 -1.30 -5.84
C TYR A 51 8.02 -2.65 -6.50
N GLY A 52 8.74 -2.61 -7.61
CA GLY A 52 9.13 -3.80 -8.37
C GLY A 52 8.07 -4.34 -9.32
N GLN A 53 6.89 -3.72 -9.42
CA GLN A 53 5.76 -4.21 -10.22
C GLN A 53 5.52 -3.38 -11.49
N ILE A 54 5.05 -4.04 -12.55
CA ILE A 54 4.46 -3.44 -13.74
C ILE A 54 2.94 -3.49 -13.54
N VAL A 55 2.30 -2.32 -13.46
CA VAL A 55 0.89 -2.22 -13.10
C VAL A 55 0.01 -2.05 -14.33
N THR A 56 -0.97 -2.95 -14.48
CA THR A 56 -2.00 -2.88 -15.52
C THR A 56 -3.27 -2.27 -14.94
N GLN A 57 -3.73 -1.17 -15.52
CA GLN A 57 -5.05 -0.62 -15.24
C GLN A 57 -6.11 -1.35 -16.08
N THR A 58 -7.12 -1.91 -15.42
CA THR A 58 -8.21 -2.62 -16.12
C THR A 58 -9.29 -1.68 -16.62
N PHE A 59 -9.41 -0.49 -16.01
CA PHE A 59 -10.32 0.55 -16.50
C PHE A 59 -9.82 1.07 -17.86
N PRO A 60 -10.71 1.21 -18.87
CA PRO A 60 -10.28 1.43 -20.25
C PRO A 60 -9.53 2.74 -20.48
N LEU A 61 -10.03 3.85 -19.93
CA LEU A 61 -9.47 5.19 -20.13
C LEU A 61 -8.80 5.68 -18.85
N ILE A 62 -7.50 5.91 -18.88
CA ILE A 62 -6.71 6.38 -17.76
C ILE A 62 -6.07 7.73 -18.08
N GLY A 63 -5.95 8.59 -17.08
CA GLY A 63 -5.40 9.94 -17.21
C GLY A 63 -6.46 11.04 -17.37
N ASN A 64 -7.74 10.71 -17.33
CA ASN A 64 -8.86 11.60 -17.62
C ASN A 64 -9.00 12.83 -16.70
N TYR A 65 -8.52 12.76 -15.46
CA TYR A 65 -8.47 13.89 -14.53
C TYR A 65 -7.06 14.49 -14.32
N GLY A 66 -6.06 13.98 -15.06
CA GLY A 66 -4.67 14.43 -14.96
C GLY A 66 -3.98 13.96 -13.68
N ILE A 67 -2.90 14.63 -13.34
CA ILE A 67 -2.13 14.42 -12.10
C ILE A 67 -2.46 15.52 -11.11
N ILE A 68 -2.70 15.10 -9.86
CA ILE A 68 -3.04 15.94 -8.74
C ILE A 68 -2.04 15.60 -7.63
N LYS A 69 -1.09 16.51 -7.31
CA LYS A 69 0.01 16.23 -6.37
C LYS A 69 -0.47 16.03 -4.94
N GLU A 70 -1.59 16.67 -4.57
CA GLU A 70 -2.21 16.50 -3.25
C GLU A 70 -2.69 15.05 -3.00
N ASP A 71 -2.95 14.30 -4.07
CA ASP A 71 -3.40 12.92 -4.02
C ASP A 71 -2.20 11.92 -3.97
N PHE A 72 -0.95 12.41 -3.92
CA PHE A 72 0.23 11.56 -3.82
C PHE A 72 0.29 10.85 -2.46
N GLU A 73 0.57 9.56 -2.52
CA GLU A 73 0.77 8.70 -1.34
C GLU A 73 2.24 8.64 -0.90
N SER A 74 3.16 9.14 -1.72
CA SER A 74 4.57 9.28 -1.38
C SER A 74 5.28 10.26 -2.31
N ARG A 75 6.60 10.46 -2.09
CA ARG A 75 7.43 11.47 -2.77
C ARG A 75 7.62 11.29 -4.29
N LYS A 76 7.37 10.08 -4.85
CA LYS A 76 7.61 9.72 -6.26
C LYS A 76 6.79 8.51 -6.67
N SER A 77 6.87 8.15 -7.94
CA SER A 77 6.34 6.86 -8.41
C SER A 77 7.27 5.69 -8.04
N TRP A 78 6.66 4.53 -7.74
CA TRP A 78 7.38 3.31 -7.36
C TRP A 78 7.17 2.16 -8.34
N VAL A 79 6.24 2.31 -9.29
CA VAL A 79 5.99 1.28 -10.29
C VAL A 79 7.19 1.13 -11.22
N LYS A 80 7.46 -0.09 -11.67
CA LYS A 80 8.50 -0.35 -12.69
C LYS A 80 8.03 -0.04 -14.10
N GLY A 81 6.74 -0.19 -14.34
CA GLY A 81 6.14 0.10 -15.64
C GLY A 81 4.64 0.25 -15.51
N TYR A 82 4.03 0.80 -16.56
CA TYR A 82 2.61 1.11 -16.54
C TYR A 82 1.91 0.67 -17.82
N ILE A 83 0.78 0.00 -17.69
CA ILE A 83 0.03 -0.57 -18.80
C ILE A 83 -1.39 -0.05 -18.75
N VAL A 84 -1.84 0.58 -19.86
CA VAL A 84 -3.18 1.09 -20.03
C VAL A 84 -3.76 0.65 -21.38
N ARG A 85 -5.08 0.54 -21.48
CA ARG A 85 -5.73 0.34 -22.77
C ARG A 85 -5.73 1.63 -23.56
N GLU A 86 -6.14 2.73 -22.95
CA GLU A 86 -6.25 4.04 -23.56
C GLU A 86 -5.72 5.10 -22.60
N LEU A 87 -4.84 5.96 -23.09
CA LEU A 87 -4.30 7.10 -22.36
C LEU A 87 -5.08 8.35 -22.76
N CYS A 88 -5.59 9.09 -21.78
CA CYS A 88 -6.23 10.37 -22.02
C CYS A 88 -5.19 11.45 -22.35
N GLU A 89 -5.27 12.02 -23.54
CA GLU A 89 -4.35 13.07 -24.00
C GLU A 89 -4.70 14.45 -23.42
N MET A 90 -5.99 14.71 -23.22
CA MET A 90 -6.51 15.99 -22.72
C MET A 90 -7.32 15.80 -21.45
N PRO A 91 -6.64 15.77 -20.28
CA PRO A 91 -7.33 15.64 -19.01
C PRO A 91 -8.22 16.85 -18.72
N SER A 92 -9.37 16.60 -18.08
CA SER A 92 -10.33 17.62 -17.70
C SER A 92 -10.71 17.50 -16.23
N ASN A 93 -10.05 18.30 -15.37
CA ASN A 93 -10.37 18.43 -13.95
C ASN A 93 -9.81 19.78 -13.45
N PHE A 94 -10.55 20.47 -12.59
CA PHE A 94 -10.13 21.77 -12.04
C PHE A 94 -8.87 21.70 -11.16
N ARG A 95 -8.53 20.52 -10.62
CA ARG A 95 -7.31 20.27 -9.85
C ARG A 95 -6.13 19.76 -10.70
N CYS A 96 -6.33 19.53 -12.00
CA CYS A 96 -5.31 18.97 -12.87
C CYS A 96 -4.08 19.89 -12.96
N GLN A 97 -2.91 19.37 -12.65
CA GLN A 97 -1.63 20.09 -12.69
C GLN A 97 -0.77 19.70 -13.90
N SER A 98 -0.87 18.44 -14.34
CA SER A 98 -0.19 17.94 -15.54
C SER A 98 -0.91 16.73 -16.14
N SER A 99 -0.54 16.34 -17.36
CA SER A 99 -1.04 15.10 -17.96
C SER A 99 -0.33 13.88 -17.36
N LEU A 100 -0.98 12.71 -17.43
CA LEU A 100 -0.36 11.45 -17.00
C LEU A 100 0.88 11.12 -17.85
N GLU A 101 0.86 11.40 -19.15
CA GLU A 101 2.01 11.21 -20.06
C GLU A 101 3.22 12.04 -19.61
N THR A 102 3.02 13.29 -19.23
CA THR A 102 4.08 14.18 -18.71
C THR A 102 4.67 13.61 -17.42
N PHE A 103 3.81 13.23 -16.48
CA PHE A 103 4.24 12.64 -15.21
C PHE A 103 5.06 11.35 -15.40
N LEU A 104 4.60 10.43 -16.27
CA LEU A 104 5.34 9.20 -16.56
C LEU A 104 6.73 9.48 -17.13
N LYS A 105 6.86 10.51 -17.99
CA LYS A 105 8.16 10.94 -18.53
C LYS A 105 9.08 11.52 -17.48
N GLU A 106 8.56 12.40 -16.63
CA GLU A 106 9.31 13.07 -15.55
C GLU A 106 9.82 12.05 -14.51
N GLU A 107 8.97 11.07 -14.15
CA GLU A 107 9.34 9.99 -13.22
C GLU A 107 10.16 8.86 -13.88
N GLY A 108 10.43 8.93 -15.18
CA GLY A 108 11.18 7.89 -15.90
C GLY A 108 10.43 6.57 -16.05
N ILE A 109 9.11 6.56 -15.97
CA ILE A 109 8.28 5.36 -16.05
C ILE A 109 8.05 4.98 -17.51
N ILE A 110 8.43 3.75 -17.86
CA ILE A 110 8.20 3.17 -19.18
C ILE A 110 6.83 2.52 -19.19
N GLY A 111 6.01 2.86 -20.19
CA GLY A 111 4.67 2.31 -20.29
C GLY A 111 4.27 1.89 -21.69
N ILE A 112 3.15 1.20 -21.77
CA ILE A 112 2.53 0.73 -23.00
C ILE A 112 1.03 0.99 -22.98
N ALA A 113 0.50 1.55 -24.06
CA ALA A 113 -0.93 1.76 -24.29
C ALA A 113 -1.40 0.98 -25.52
N GLY A 114 -2.72 0.88 -25.72
CA GLY A 114 -3.31 0.28 -26.92
C GLY A 114 -3.37 -1.24 -26.95
N ILE A 115 -2.91 -1.93 -25.89
CA ILE A 115 -3.01 -3.39 -25.82
C ILE A 115 -4.36 -3.86 -25.27
N ASP A 116 -4.70 -5.12 -25.50
CA ASP A 116 -5.87 -5.74 -24.88
C ASP A 116 -5.61 -6.04 -23.38
N THR A 117 -5.84 -5.04 -22.53
CA THR A 117 -5.69 -5.16 -21.07
C THR A 117 -6.66 -6.17 -20.46
N ARG A 118 -7.81 -6.44 -21.11
CA ARG A 118 -8.76 -7.47 -20.68
C ARG A 118 -8.19 -8.87 -20.89
N ALA A 119 -7.58 -9.13 -22.06
CA ALA A 119 -6.92 -10.40 -22.35
C ALA A 119 -5.74 -10.63 -21.39
N LEU A 120 -4.91 -9.59 -21.15
CA LEU A 120 -3.82 -9.63 -20.19
C LEU A 120 -4.32 -9.95 -18.78
N THR A 121 -5.35 -9.23 -18.30
CA THR A 121 -5.96 -9.46 -16.97
C THR A 121 -6.51 -10.87 -16.82
N LYS A 122 -7.22 -11.39 -17.83
CA LYS A 122 -7.70 -12.78 -17.81
C LYS A 122 -6.55 -13.78 -17.71
N LYS A 123 -5.46 -13.55 -18.43
CA LYS A 123 -4.25 -14.37 -18.37
C LYS A 123 -3.67 -14.37 -16.97
N LEU A 124 -3.40 -13.23 -16.38
CA LEU A 124 -2.85 -13.09 -15.02
C LEU A 124 -3.77 -13.71 -13.96
N ARG A 125 -5.08 -13.54 -14.08
CA ARG A 125 -6.06 -14.18 -13.19
C ARG A 125 -6.02 -15.70 -13.29
N ASN A 126 -5.93 -16.23 -14.51
CA ASN A 126 -6.02 -17.67 -14.75
C ASN A 126 -4.69 -18.41 -14.45
N SER A 127 -3.55 -17.78 -14.79
CA SER A 127 -2.21 -18.39 -14.64
C SER A 127 -1.46 -17.93 -13.40
N GLY A 128 -1.94 -16.87 -12.73
CA GLY A 128 -1.24 -16.17 -11.67
C GLY A 128 -0.47 -14.95 -12.20
N VAL A 129 -0.08 -14.05 -11.29
CA VAL A 129 0.85 -12.96 -11.63
C VAL A 129 2.19 -13.53 -12.06
N MET A 130 2.83 -12.86 -13.01
CA MET A 130 4.12 -13.30 -13.54
C MET A 130 4.98 -12.11 -13.93
N ASN A 131 6.26 -12.34 -14.01
CA ASN A 131 7.18 -11.32 -14.47
C ASN A 131 6.93 -10.96 -15.94
N GLY A 132 7.18 -9.70 -16.26
CA GLY A 132 7.10 -9.20 -17.63
C GLY A 132 8.16 -8.13 -17.88
N MET A 133 8.34 -7.79 -19.15
CA MET A 133 9.23 -6.73 -19.59
C MET A 133 8.50 -5.86 -20.60
N ILE A 134 8.54 -4.53 -20.39
CA ILE A 134 8.14 -3.55 -21.41
C ILE A 134 9.39 -3.07 -22.12
N ILE A 135 9.34 -3.01 -23.44
CA ILE A 135 10.46 -2.65 -24.33
C ILE A 135 9.94 -1.58 -25.30
N SER A 136 10.63 -0.44 -25.42
CA SER A 136 10.24 0.66 -26.29
C SER A 136 11.45 1.44 -26.82
N GLY A 137 11.22 2.28 -27.84
CA GLY A 137 12.25 3.11 -28.43
C GLY A 137 13.38 2.26 -29.04
N ARG A 138 14.63 2.70 -28.90
CA ARG A 138 15.83 2.05 -29.49
C ARG A 138 16.06 0.62 -28.99
N GLU A 139 15.51 0.24 -27.85
CA GLU A 139 15.63 -1.12 -27.33
C GLU A 139 14.90 -2.16 -28.17
N ILE A 140 13.92 -1.74 -28.98
CA ILE A 140 13.20 -2.63 -29.92
C ILE A 140 14.14 -3.19 -30.99
N ASP A 141 15.04 -2.40 -31.52
CA ASP A 141 16.02 -2.85 -32.54
C ASP A 141 16.91 -3.95 -31.97
N GLN A 142 17.36 -3.79 -30.72
CA GLN A 142 18.17 -4.80 -30.05
C GLN A 142 17.36 -6.05 -29.72
N PHE A 143 16.12 -5.89 -29.25
CA PHE A 143 15.20 -7.00 -29.00
C PHE A 143 14.94 -7.83 -30.27
N THR A 144 14.73 -7.14 -31.40
CA THR A 144 14.48 -7.80 -32.69
C THR A 144 15.71 -8.60 -33.17
N LYS A 145 16.93 -8.08 -32.94
CA LYS A 145 18.17 -8.75 -33.30
C LYS A 145 18.46 -9.97 -32.40
N ASP A 146 18.26 -9.83 -31.08
CA ASP A 146 18.60 -10.86 -30.10
C ASP A 146 17.54 -11.99 -30.06
N GLY A 147 16.32 -11.69 -30.46
CA GLY A 147 15.16 -12.57 -30.35
C GLY A 147 14.60 -12.68 -28.92
N PRO A 148 13.35 -13.15 -28.76
CA PRO A 148 12.65 -13.14 -27.47
C PRO A 148 13.24 -14.10 -26.42
N GLN A 149 13.92 -15.18 -26.84
CA GLN A 149 14.41 -16.23 -25.94
C GLN A 149 15.37 -15.69 -24.86
N LYS A 150 16.31 -14.84 -25.27
CA LYS A 150 17.28 -14.19 -24.36
C LYS A 150 16.58 -13.38 -23.28
N TYR A 151 15.51 -12.67 -23.63
CA TYR A 151 14.76 -11.83 -22.70
C TYR A 151 13.88 -12.66 -21.77
N LEU A 152 13.33 -13.81 -22.24
CA LEU A 152 12.56 -14.72 -21.42
C LEU A 152 13.35 -15.29 -20.25
N GLU A 153 14.64 -15.58 -20.43
CA GLU A 153 15.51 -16.05 -19.35
C GLU A 153 15.68 -14.95 -18.27
N ILE A 154 15.92 -13.71 -18.70
CA ILE A 154 16.03 -12.55 -17.80
C ILE A 154 14.72 -12.32 -17.05
N ILE A 155 13.58 -12.37 -17.75
CA ILE A 155 12.25 -12.17 -17.15
C ILE A 155 11.96 -13.24 -16.09
N LYS A 156 12.23 -14.52 -16.39
CA LYS A 156 12.00 -15.63 -15.46
C LYS A 156 12.87 -15.56 -14.21
N SER A 157 14.08 -15.03 -14.31
CA SER A 157 15.03 -14.91 -13.19
C SER A 157 14.77 -13.69 -12.29
N TYR A 158 13.94 -12.74 -12.72
CA TYR A 158 13.70 -11.52 -11.97
C TYR A 158 13.03 -11.79 -10.63
N LYS A 159 13.53 -11.15 -9.57
CA LYS A 159 12.95 -11.15 -8.22
C LYS A 159 12.99 -9.73 -7.65
N ILE A 160 11.96 -9.34 -6.96
CA ILE A 160 11.94 -8.11 -6.18
C ILE A 160 12.85 -8.32 -4.96
N GLN A 161 13.86 -7.47 -4.78
CA GLN A 161 14.81 -7.57 -3.69
C GLN A 161 14.84 -6.30 -2.87
N ASN A 162 15.14 -6.43 -1.56
CA ASN A 162 15.35 -5.31 -0.64
C ASN A 162 14.21 -4.27 -0.69
N ALA A 163 12.96 -4.74 -0.77
CA ALA A 163 11.82 -3.89 -1.04
C ALA A 163 11.66 -2.78 0.02
N LEU A 164 11.73 -3.11 1.31
CA LEU A 164 11.61 -2.13 2.41
C LEU A 164 12.73 -1.08 2.37
N GLN A 165 13.97 -1.52 2.17
CA GLN A 165 15.11 -0.59 2.07
C GLN A 165 14.96 0.38 0.89
N ALA A 166 14.42 -0.09 -0.24
CA ALA A 166 14.25 0.73 -1.44
C ALA A 166 13.18 1.82 -1.29
N VAL A 167 12.09 1.53 -0.56
CA VAL A 167 10.95 2.44 -0.43
C VAL A 167 11.02 3.37 0.79
N GLN A 168 11.95 3.12 1.69
CA GLN A 168 12.13 3.94 2.89
C GLN A 168 12.17 5.44 2.55
N SER A 169 11.39 6.23 3.27
CA SER A 169 11.14 7.64 2.93
C SER A 169 12.36 8.55 3.09
N ARG A 170 13.34 8.18 3.95
CA ARG A 170 14.67 8.83 4.04
C ARG A 170 15.71 7.86 4.61
N ALA A 171 16.90 7.86 4.01
CA ALA A 171 18.09 7.42 4.71
C ALA A 171 18.37 8.43 5.83
N VAL A 172 18.27 8.01 7.07
CA VAL A 172 18.70 8.81 8.21
C VAL A 172 20.16 8.45 8.44
N ASP A 173 21.08 9.34 8.06
CA ASP A 173 22.45 9.28 8.54
C ASP A 173 22.41 9.41 10.07
N GLY A 174 22.80 8.33 10.75
CA GLY A 174 23.09 8.37 12.18
C GLY A 174 21.94 8.17 13.16
N GLY A 175 20.87 7.42 12.83
CA GLY A 175 19.91 6.92 13.85
C GLY A 175 19.09 7.99 14.60
N THR A 176 18.99 9.19 14.07
CA THR A 176 18.22 10.28 14.69
C THR A 176 16.75 10.20 14.27
N VAL A 177 15.86 10.12 15.24
CA VAL A 177 14.41 10.24 15.06
C VAL A 177 14.10 11.57 14.41
N LEU A 178 13.53 11.59 13.21
CA LEU A 178 13.08 12.82 12.57
C LEU A 178 11.65 13.13 13.03
N GLU A 179 11.49 14.25 13.71
CA GLU A 179 10.16 14.86 13.82
C GLU A 179 9.65 15.15 12.40
N ALA A 180 8.44 14.72 12.10
CA ALA A 180 7.77 15.05 10.85
C ALA A 180 7.72 16.59 10.75
N ARG A 181 8.52 17.18 9.84
CA ARG A 181 8.34 18.61 9.52
C ARG A 181 6.97 18.72 8.85
N GLY A 182 6.09 19.45 9.53
CA GLY A 182 4.81 19.84 8.98
C GLY A 182 4.99 20.37 7.56
N THR A 183 4.03 20.10 6.72
CA THR A 183 3.89 20.72 5.40
C THR A 183 4.14 22.22 5.54
N ASP A 184 4.98 22.75 4.65
CA ASP A 184 5.35 24.19 4.57
C ASP A 184 4.12 25.08 4.81
N PRO A 185 4.13 25.97 5.82
CA PRO A 185 2.97 26.81 6.15
C PRO A 185 2.64 27.86 5.07
N SER A 186 3.46 27.97 4.01
CA SER A 186 3.27 28.97 2.94
C SER A 186 2.11 28.71 1.99
N HIS A 187 1.39 27.59 2.11
CA HIS A 187 0.20 27.27 1.31
C HIS A 187 -1.08 27.06 2.12
N SER A 188 -1.27 27.85 3.19
CA SER A 188 -2.61 28.00 3.76
C SER A 188 -3.44 28.95 2.88
N SER A 189 -4.00 28.45 1.79
CA SER A 189 -5.06 29.14 1.09
C SER A 189 -6.33 29.08 1.96
N GLN A 190 -6.71 30.24 2.48
CA GLN A 190 -7.99 30.47 3.13
C GLN A 190 -9.13 30.06 2.19
N PHE A 191 -9.75 28.92 2.45
CA PHE A 191 -11.06 28.62 1.90
C PHE A 191 -12.12 28.99 2.94
N THR A 192 -12.67 30.20 2.78
CA THR A 192 -13.92 30.60 3.42
C THR A 192 -15.09 29.87 2.77
N GLY A 193 -15.79 29.10 3.57
CA GLY A 193 -17.21 28.80 3.56
C GLY A 193 -17.94 28.51 2.26
N GLY A 194 -18.22 27.23 2.04
CA GLY A 194 -19.38 26.77 1.30
C GLY A 194 -20.10 25.74 2.14
N GLN A 195 -21.18 26.14 2.81
CA GLN A 195 -22.05 25.21 3.54
C GLN A 195 -22.79 24.32 2.53
N THR A 196 -22.58 23.01 2.59
CA THR A 196 -23.50 22.03 2.04
C THR A 196 -24.46 21.55 3.14
N PRO A 197 -25.77 21.48 2.86
CA PRO A 197 -26.75 21.12 3.89
C PRO A 197 -26.89 19.59 4.02
N ASN A 198 -26.98 19.16 5.28
CA ASN A 198 -27.61 17.93 5.79
C ASN A 198 -27.09 16.57 5.33
N SER A 199 -26.24 15.98 6.16
CA SER A 199 -26.27 14.54 6.40
C SER A 199 -26.84 14.29 7.80
N LEU A 200 -28.00 13.68 7.85
CA LEU A 200 -28.57 13.04 9.03
C LEU A 200 -27.71 11.79 9.35
N GLY A 201 -26.82 11.93 10.30
CA GLY A 201 -26.04 10.87 10.88
C GLY A 201 -25.39 11.43 12.14
N THR A 202 -25.88 11.00 13.30
CA THR A 202 -25.29 11.31 14.61
C THR A 202 -23.94 10.61 14.68
N ASP A 203 -22.85 11.33 14.35
CA ASP A 203 -21.50 10.91 14.67
C ASP A 203 -21.37 10.82 16.19
N PRO A 204 -20.91 9.70 16.74
CA PRO A 204 -20.51 9.68 18.14
C PRO A 204 -19.36 10.67 18.29
N ALA A 205 -19.47 11.55 19.28
CA ALA A 205 -18.56 12.64 19.56
C ALA A 205 -17.10 12.20 19.42
N ALA A 206 -16.33 12.91 18.56
CA ALA A 206 -14.89 12.71 18.45
C ALA A 206 -14.26 12.81 19.85
N PRO A 207 -13.33 11.92 20.21
CA PRO A 207 -12.71 11.92 21.53
C PRO A 207 -12.01 13.25 21.80
N LYS A 208 -12.30 13.85 22.95
CA LYS A 208 -11.76 15.15 23.35
C LYS A 208 -10.25 15.06 23.49
N ASN A 209 -9.53 15.83 22.66
CA ASN A 209 -8.14 16.27 22.78
C ASN A 209 -7.24 15.47 23.76
N LYS A 210 -6.84 14.28 23.38
CA LYS A 210 -5.65 13.64 23.95
C LYS A 210 -4.62 13.60 22.83
N ASN A 211 -3.51 14.31 22.99
CA ASN A 211 -2.36 14.27 22.07
C ASN A 211 -1.63 12.92 22.24
N PHE A 212 -2.17 11.84 21.65
CA PHE A 212 -1.48 10.56 21.68
C PHE A 212 -0.20 10.62 20.85
N HIS A 213 0.86 10.01 21.36
CA HIS A 213 2.11 9.81 20.64
C HIS A 213 2.08 8.45 19.94
N VAL A 214 2.15 8.46 18.61
CA VAL A 214 2.18 7.25 17.78
C VAL A 214 3.54 7.10 17.12
N ALA A 215 4.21 5.96 17.36
CA ALA A 215 5.39 5.54 16.61
C ALA A 215 4.93 4.82 15.33
N LEU A 216 5.15 5.43 14.16
CA LEU A 216 4.80 4.86 12.86
C LEU A 216 6.05 4.24 12.22
N LEU A 217 6.08 2.90 12.10
CA LEU A 217 7.14 2.19 11.39
C LEU A 217 6.91 2.26 9.89
N ASP A 218 7.88 2.82 9.18
CA ASP A 218 7.83 3.07 7.74
C ASP A 218 8.31 1.85 6.93
N PHE A 219 7.38 0.98 6.57
CA PHE A 219 7.63 -0.12 5.64
C PHE A 219 7.40 0.28 4.17
N GLY A 220 7.17 1.53 3.90
CA GLY A 220 6.68 2.14 2.69
C GLY A 220 5.31 2.76 2.94
N ALA A 221 5.25 3.55 4.02
CA ALA A 221 4.01 4.14 4.51
C ALA A 221 3.39 5.08 3.48
N LYS A 222 2.11 4.89 3.19
CA LYS A 222 1.31 5.88 2.49
C LYS A 222 1.14 7.12 3.36
N ALA A 223 1.30 8.28 2.74
CA ALA A 223 1.18 9.57 3.43
C ALA A 223 -0.18 9.72 4.14
N ASN A 224 -1.22 9.09 3.62
CA ASN A 224 -2.54 9.18 4.20
C ASN A 224 -2.68 8.47 5.56
N ILE A 225 -1.86 7.46 5.86
CA ILE A 225 -1.82 6.84 7.20
C ILE A 225 -1.43 7.91 8.25
N GLN A 226 -0.37 8.66 7.98
CA GLN A 226 0.06 9.75 8.87
C GLN A 226 -1.01 10.84 8.96
N ARG A 227 -1.58 11.27 7.82
CA ARG A 227 -2.66 12.29 7.77
C ARG A 227 -3.88 11.89 8.60
N GLU A 228 -4.31 10.63 8.55
CA GLU A 228 -5.44 10.12 9.32
C GLU A 228 -5.19 10.11 10.84
N LEU A 229 -3.96 9.83 11.26
CA LEU A 229 -3.56 9.94 12.67
C LEU A 229 -3.50 11.40 13.13
N GLU A 230 -2.89 12.28 12.34
CA GLU A 230 -2.76 13.71 12.63
C GLU A 230 -4.12 14.43 12.67
N LYS A 231 -5.05 14.11 11.76
CA LYS A 231 -6.45 14.60 11.79
C LYS A 231 -7.16 14.30 13.11
N ARG A 232 -6.78 13.21 13.77
CA ARG A 232 -7.32 12.77 15.06
C ARG A 232 -6.53 13.31 16.25
N GLY A 233 -5.59 14.24 16.02
CA GLY A 233 -4.80 14.91 17.05
C GLY A 233 -3.62 14.09 17.57
N CYS A 234 -3.19 13.02 16.87
CA CYS A 234 -1.99 12.28 17.25
C CYS A 234 -0.72 13.04 16.87
N LYS A 235 0.28 13.02 17.75
CA LYS A 235 1.68 13.34 17.40
C LYS A 235 2.30 12.08 16.79
N VAL A 236 2.74 12.13 15.53
CA VAL A 236 3.32 10.98 14.83
C VAL A 236 4.83 11.11 14.75
N THR A 237 5.55 10.08 15.22
CA THR A 237 6.99 9.92 14.99
C THR A 237 7.21 8.85 13.96
N LEU A 238 7.69 9.22 12.78
CA LEU A 238 8.01 8.31 11.69
C LEU A 238 9.36 7.64 11.97
N LEU A 239 9.40 6.32 12.00
CA LEU A 239 10.57 5.51 12.29
C LEU A 239 10.96 4.64 11.09
N PRO A 240 12.26 4.47 10.81
CA PRO A 240 12.74 3.53 9.81
C PRO A 240 12.22 2.10 10.06
N TYR A 241 11.99 1.33 8.99
CA TYR A 241 11.48 -0.05 9.05
C TYR A 241 12.30 -0.97 9.95
N ASN A 242 13.61 -0.74 10.07
CA ASN A 242 14.57 -1.56 10.82
C ASN A 242 14.87 -1.02 12.22
N THR A 243 14.06 -0.09 12.74
CA THR A 243 14.22 0.45 14.11
C THR A 243 14.09 -0.66 15.14
N LYS A 244 15.02 -0.69 16.09
CA LYS A 244 15.09 -1.73 17.11
C LYS A 244 13.97 -1.59 18.15
N ALA A 245 13.48 -2.72 18.66
CA ALA A 245 12.41 -2.78 19.65
C ALA A 245 12.69 -1.89 20.86
N HIS A 246 13.90 -1.95 21.44
CA HIS A 246 14.27 -1.12 22.58
C HIS A 246 14.16 0.39 22.28
N THR A 247 14.61 0.84 21.10
CA THR A 247 14.50 2.24 20.68
C THR A 247 13.03 2.70 20.56
N ILE A 248 12.16 1.84 20.03
CA ILE A 248 10.72 2.11 19.96
C ILE A 248 10.12 2.22 21.36
N LEU A 249 10.47 1.32 22.26
CA LEU A 249 9.99 1.29 23.65
C LEU A 249 10.49 2.48 24.47
N GLU A 250 11.73 2.94 24.25
CA GLU A 250 12.31 4.13 24.89
C GLU A 250 11.55 5.43 24.55
N LEU A 251 10.92 5.51 23.36
CA LEU A 251 10.05 6.64 23.00
C LEU A 251 8.75 6.69 23.83
N THR A 252 8.44 5.61 24.57
CA THR A 252 7.21 5.49 25.37
C THR A 252 5.95 5.93 24.61
N PRO A 253 5.71 5.42 23.38
CA PRO A 253 4.55 5.83 22.60
C PRO A 253 3.27 5.30 23.22
N ASP A 254 2.15 5.97 22.98
CA ASP A 254 0.81 5.47 23.32
C ASP A 254 0.39 4.35 22.38
N GLY A 255 0.82 4.43 21.13
CA GLY A 255 0.53 3.43 20.11
C GLY A 255 1.66 3.23 19.12
N ILE A 256 1.71 2.05 18.53
CA ILE A 256 2.61 1.68 17.43
C ILE A 256 1.76 1.38 16.20
N MET A 257 2.03 2.09 15.10
CA MET A 257 1.44 1.83 13.81
C MET A 257 2.45 1.11 12.91
N LEU A 258 2.08 -0.06 12.41
CA LEU A 258 2.84 -0.81 11.42
C LEU A 258 2.25 -0.52 10.04
N SER A 259 2.98 0.19 9.19
CA SER A 259 2.46 0.67 7.91
C SER A 259 2.30 -0.44 6.87
N ASN A 260 1.69 -0.09 5.75
CA ASN A 260 1.74 -0.86 4.51
C ASN A 260 3.17 -0.88 3.93
N GLY A 261 3.39 -1.72 2.92
CA GLY A 261 4.67 -1.79 2.20
C GLY A 261 4.70 -2.88 1.14
N PRO A 262 5.78 -2.93 0.33
CA PRO A 262 5.99 -3.90 -0.74
C PRO A 262 6.68 -5.19 -0.27
N GLY A 263 6.67 -6.19 -1.15
CA GLY A 263 7.51 -7.38 -1.06
C GLY A 263 6.87 -8.58 -0.38
N ASP A 264 7.67 -9.60 -0.16
CA ASP A 264 7.29 -10.79 0.60
C ASP A 264 7.46 -10.51 2.10
N PRO A 265 6.41 -10.61 2.93
CA PRO A 265 6.52 -10.36 4.35
C PRO A 265 7.52 -11.29 5.05
N ALA A 266 7.63 -12.54 4.61
CA ALA A 266 8.50 -13.54 5.23
C ALA A 266 10.02 -13.29 4.99
N GLU A 267 10.39 -12.47 4.00
CA GLU A 267 11.79 -12.08 3.77
C GLU A 267 12.32 -11.08 4.82
N ASN A 268 11.44 -10.46 5.61
CA ASN A 268 11.79 -9.40 6.57
C ASN A 268 12.04 -9.96 7.98
N THR A 269 12.88 -10.98 8.08
CA THR A 269 13.12 -11.74 9.35
C THR A 269 13.55 -10.86 10.50
N ASP A 270 14.42 -9.87 10.26
CA ASP A 270 14.92 -8.96 11.28
C ASP A 270 13.79 -8.07 11.84
N VAL A 271 12.93 -7.56 10.96
CA VAL A 271 11.77 -6.74 11.36
C VAL A 271 10.77 -7.58 12.15
N ILE A 272 10.50 -8.81 11.69
CA ILE A 272 9.62 -9.75 12.39
C ILE A 272 10.10 -10.01 13.81
N GLU A 273 11.42 -10.21 14.01
CA GLU A 273 11.98 -10.43 15.35
C GLU A 273 11.85 -9.20 16.26
N GLU A 274 12.06 -7.97 15.73
CA GLU A 274 11.87 -6.75 16.52
C GLU A 274 10.39 -6.57 16.94
N ILE A 275 9.45 -6.82 16.02
CA ILE A 275 8.01 -6.75 16.36
C ILE A 275 7.63 -7.85 17.36
N LYS A 276 8.21 -9.03 17.27
CA LYS A 276 8.00 -10.10 18.24
C LYS A 276 8.47 -9.69 19.64
N GLN A 277 9.65 -9.05 19.78
CA GLN A 277 10.14 -8.53 21.06
C GLN A 277 9.17 -7.50 21.66
N ILE A 278 8.62 -6.60 20.85
CA ILE A 278 7.58 -5.63 21.29
C ILE A 278 6.33 -6.38 21.79
N CYS A 279 5.90 -7.40 21.07
CA CYS A 279 4.72 -8.20 21.45
C CYS A 279 4.95 -8.96 22.76
N GLU A 280 6.13 -9.56 22.97
CA GLU A 280 6.46 -10.24 24.23
C GLU A 280 6.56 -9.24 25.40
N TRP A 281 7.15 -8.07 25.17
CA TRP A 281 7.14 -6.99 26.15
C TRP A 281 5.71 -6.59 26.53
N ASN A 282 4.83 -6.37 25.56
CA ASN A 282 3.42 -6.08 25.79
C ASN A 282 2.72 -7.17 26.60
N LYS A 283 2.99 -8.44 26.30
CA LYS A 283 2.43 -9.58 27.02
C LYS A 283 2.84 -9.61 28.50
N GLU A 284 4.09 -9.24 28.81
CA GLU A 284 4.54 -9.09 30.20
C GLU A 284 3.88 -7.90 30.90
N GLN A 285 3.72 -6.76 30.18
CA GLN A 285 2.99 -5.61 30.74
C GLN A 285 1.54 -5.99 31.05
N MET A 286 0.84 -6.68 30.16
CA MET A 286 -0.55 -7.10 30.38
C MET A 286 -0.74 -7.94 31.66
N LYS A 287 0.28 -8.66 32.11
CA LYS A 287 0.23 -9.43 33.37
C LYS A 287 0.48 -8.58 34.62
N SER A 288 1.36 -7.58 34.53
CA SER A 288 1.89 -6.86 35.71
C SER A 288 1.40 -5.40 35.78
N LEU A 289 1.39 -4.69 34.69
CA LEU A 289 1.09 -3.26 34.57
C LEU A 289 0.33 -3.00 33.24
N PRO A 290 -0.92 -3.45 33.12
CA PRO A 290 -1.68 -3.38 31.85
C PRO A 290 -1.74 -1.96 31.25
N GLU A 291 -1.73 -0.93 32.10
CA GLU A 291 -1.71 0.46 31.69
C GLU A 291 -0.43 0.88 30.95
N LYS A 292 0.64 0.11 31.02
CA LYS A 292 1.89 0.34 30.26
C LYS A 292 1.91 -0.36 28.91
N ALA A 293 1.04 -1.33 28.67
CA ALA A 293 1.01 -2.04 27.41
C ALA A 293 0.71 -1.06 26.23
N ILE A 294 1.42 -1.16 25.13
CA ILE A 294 1.32 -0.23 24.00
C ILE A 294 0.33 -0.77 22.98
N ALA A 295 -0.63 0.06 22.53
CA ALA A 295 -1.58 -0.32 21.48
C ALA A 295 -0.85 -0.54 20.15
N ILE A 296 -1.21 -1.59 19.39
CA ILE A 296 -0.58 -1.89 18.09
C ILE A 296 -1.67 -1.98 17.01
N PHE A 297 -1.48 -1.26 15.91
CA PHE A 297 -2.32 -1.38 14.71
C PHE A 297 -1.46 -1.65 13.49
N GLY A 298 -1.73 -2.73 12.74
CA GLY A 298 -1.02 -3.11 11.52
C GLY A 298 -1.90 -3.01 10.28
N ILE A 299 -1.39 -2.39 9.20
CA ILE A 299 -2.08 -2.23 7.91
C ILE A 299 -1.30 -2.96 6.82
N CYS A 300 -1.96 -3.82 6.04
CA CYS A 300 -1.46 -4.53 4.88
C CYS A 300 -0.16 -5.32 5.19
N LEU A 301 1.03 -4.86 4.80
CA LEU A 301 2.29 -5.51 5.18
C LEU A 301 2.48 -5.53 6.72
N GLY A 302 2.08 -4.46 7.41
CA GLY A 302 2.12 -4.41 8.89
C GLY A 302 1.23 -5.46 9.55
N HIS A 303 0.07 -5.78 8.95
CA HIS A 303 -0.76 -6.91 9.37
C HIS A 303 -0.03 -8.24 9.21
N GLN A 304 0.62 -8.45 8.08
CA GLN A 304 1.34 -9.69 7.76
C GLN A 304 2.57 -9.87 8.66
N ILE A 305 3.36 -8.81 8.86
CA ILE A 305 4.54 -8.83 9.76
C ILE A 305 4.11 -9.10 11.22
N LEU A 306 3.05 -8.44 11.69
CA LEU A 306 2.52 -8.68 13.04
C LEU A 306 2.05 -10.13 13.19
N ALA A 307 1.34 -10.67 12.20
CA ALA A 307 0.89 -12.06 12.20
C ALA A 307 2.08 -13.05 12.25
N LEU A 308 3.12 -12.81 11.43
CA LEU A 308 4.35 -13.63 11.44
C LEU A 308 5.09 -13.53 12.77
N ALA A 309 5.23 -12.34 13.34
CA ALA A 309 5.84 -12.13 14.66
C ALA A 309 5.11 -12.86 15.79
N ARG A 310 3.80 -13.09 15.58
CA ARG A 310 2.93 -13.83 16.52
C ARG A 310 2.79 -15.32 16.17
N GLY A 311 3.57 -15.84 15.21
CA GLY A 311 3.64 -17.26 14.88
C GLY A 311 2.61 -17.77 13.87
N ALA A 312 1.85 -16.88 13.22
CA ALA A 312 1.05 -17.23 12.06
C ALA A 312 1.93 -17.40 10.80
N LYS A 313 1.34 -17.83 9.70
CA LYS A 313 2.01 -18.00 8.40
C LYS A 313 1.37 -17.11 7.36
N THR A 314 2.15 -16.79 6.32
CA THR A 314 1.66 -16.09 5.13
C THR A 314 1.92 -16.92 3.89
N SER A 315 1.08 -16.74 2.88
CA SER A 315 1.21 -17.39 1.57
C SER A 315 0.97 -16.41 0.43
N LYS A 316 1.63 -16.66 -0.71
CA LYS A 316 1.44 -15.86 -1.91
C LYS A 316 0.11 -16.20 -2.56
N LEU A 317 -0.71 -15.18 -2.83
CA LEU A 317 -1.95 -15.32 -3.58
C LEU A 317 -1.65 -15.49 -5.08
N LYS A 318 -2.52 -16.20 -5.78
CA LYS A 318 -2.35 -16.47 -7.21
C LYS A 318 -2.21 -15.19 -8.05
N TYR A 319 -3.03 -14.19 -7.78
CA TYR A 319 -2.97 -12.88 -8.46
C TYR A 319 -3.11 -11.69 -7.51
N GLY A 320 -3.30 -11.94 -6.21
CA GLY A 320 -3.46 -10.90 -5.19
C GLY A 320 -4.80 -10.15 -5.27
N HIS A 321 -5.02 -9.26 -4.32
CA HIS A 321 -6.17 -8.36 -4.31
C HIS A 321 -5.68 -6.93 -4.60
N ARG A 322 -6.24 -6.30 -5.66
CA ARG A 322 -5.93 -4.91 -6.03
C ARG A 322 -7.15 -4.23 -6.61
N GLY A 323 -7.55 -3.12 -5.98
CA GLY A 323 -8.71 -2.32 -6.37
C GLY A 323 -9.51 -1.82 -5.19
N GLY A 324 -10.49 -0.96 -5.43
CA GLY A 324 -11.34 -0.33 -4.40
C GLY A 324 -12.72 -0.97 -4.26
N ASN A 325 -12.90 -2.23 -4.64
CA ASN A 325 -14.21 -2.88 -4.73
C ASN A 325 -14.25 -4.29 -4.10
N HIS A 326 -13.41 -4.54 -3.10
CA HIS A 326 -13.36 -5.83 -2.42
C HIS A 326 -14.29 -5.86 -1.20
N PRO A 327 -15.31 -6.72 -1.18
CA PRO A 327 -16.21 -6.86 -0.05
C PRO A 327 -15.55 -7.67 1.07
N VAL A 328 -15.50 -7.10 2.26
CA VAL A 328 -14.94 -7.70 3.46
C VAL A 328 -15.98 -7.74 4.55
N LYS A 329 -16.19 -8.91 5.15
CA LYS A 329 -17.14 -9.12 6.24
C LYS A 329 -16.43 -9.07 7.59
N GLU A 330 -16.93 -8.23 8.49
CA GLU A 330 -16.55 -8.24 9.89
C GLU A 330 -17.14 -9.45 10.60
N SER A 331 -16.28 -10.23 11.27
CA SER A 331 -16.69 -11.52 11.86
C SER A 331 -17.64 -11.38 13.02
N GLU A 332 -17.52 -10.32 13.83
CA GLU A 332 -18.31 -10.10 15.03
C GLU A 332 -19.73 -9.58 14.71
N SER A 333 -19.83 -8.49 13.94
CA SER A 333 -21.11 -7.87 13.60
C SER A 333 -21.81 -8.50 12.40
N GLY A 334 -21.05 -9.24 11.57
CA GLY A 334 -21.53 -9.74 10.29
C GLY A 334 -21.69 -8.66 9.22
N ARG A 335 -21.33 -7.40 9.50
CA ARG A 335 -21.43 -6.28 8.58
C ARG A 335 -20.41 -6.43 7.44
N VAL A 336 -20.80 -6.00 6.25
CA VAL A 336 -19.96 -6.01 5.06
C VAL A 336 -19.53 -4.58 4.74
N TYR A 337 -18.24 -4.41 4.49
CA TYR A 337 -17.61 -3.16 4.06
C TYR A 337 -16.99 -3.35 2.70
N ILE A 338 -16.99 -2.32 1.88
CA ILE A 338 -16.22 -2.28 0.64
C ILE A 338 -14.86 -1.68 0.96
N THR A 339 -13.80 -2.37 0.52
CA THR A 339 -12.42 -2.03 0.91
C THR A 339 -11.51 -1.78 -0.28
N SER A 340 -10.51 -0.95 -0.05
CA SER A 340 -9.38 -0.78 -0.96
C SER A 340 -8.29 -1.79 -0.63
N GLN A 341 -7.77 -2.48 -1.63
CA GLN A 341 -6.82 -3.57 -1.50
C GLN A 341 -5.62 -3.38 -2.42
N ASN A 342 -4.42 -3.71 -1.94
CA ASN A 342 -3.22 -3.82 -2.76
C ASN A 342 -2.21 -4.74 -2.10
N HIS A 343 -2.40 -6.05 -2.22
CA HIS A 343 -1.47 -7.03 -1.67
C HIS A 343 -1.38 -8.30 -2.52
N GLY A 344 -0.22 -8.94 -2.52
CA GLY A 344 0.04 -10.21 -3.20
C GLY A 344 0.19 -11.41 -2.24
N TYR A 345 0.22 -11.15 -0.93
CA TYR A 345 0.33 -12.16 0.12
C TYR A 345 -0.83 -12.00 1.09
N ALA A 346 -1.17 -13.08 1.79
CA ALA A 346 -2.19 -13.07 2.83
C ALA A 346 -1.77 -13.95 4.01
N VAL A 347 -2.31 -13.65 5.20
CA VAL A 347 -2.19 -14.50 6.37
C VAL A 347 -3.06 -15.75 6.18
N GLU A 348 -2.50 -16.93 6.48
CA GLU A 348 -3.24 -18.19 6.41
C GLU A 348 -4.24 -18.27 7.56
N ASN A 349 -5.52 -18.52 7.25
CA ASN A 349 -6.59 -18.65 8.27
C ASN A 349 -6.51 -19.98 9.01
N GLN A 350 -5.80 -20.97 8.45
CA GLN A 350 -5.62 -22.26 9.08
C GLN A 350 -4.49 -22.19 10.13
N ASN A 351 -4.74 -22.77 11.29
CA ASN A 351 -3.75 -22.84 12.37
C ASN A 351 -3.30 -21.48 12.94
N LEU A 352 -4.22 -20.51 13.04
CA LEU A 352 -3.95 -19.29 13.78
C LEU A 352 -3.64 -19.63 15.26
N PRO A 353 -2.68 -18.91 15.90
CA PRO A 353 -2.45 -19.05 17.34
C PRO A 353 -3.73 -18.81 18.15
N ALA A 354 -3.90 -19.51 19.26
CA ALA A 354 -5.14 -19.48 20.07
C ALA A 354 -5.53 -18.07 20.58
N PHE A 355 -4.56 -17.17 20.66
CA PHE A 355 -4.76 -15.77 21.06
C PHE A 355 -5.04 -14.84 19.88
N ALA A 356 -5.05 -15.33 18.63
CA ALA A 356 -5.37 -14.56 17.45
C ALA A 356 -6.74 -15.00 16.88
N ARG A 357 -7.65 -14.05 16.72
CA ARG A 357 -8.97 -14.27 16.12
C ARG A 357 -9.09 -13.51 14.81
N GLN A 358 -9.63 -14.17 13.79
CA GLN A 358 -9.98 -13.52 12.53
C GLN A 358 -11.12 -12.52 12.76
N SER A 359 -10.84 -11.24 12.50
CA SER A 359 -11.79 -10.14 12.64
C SER A 359 -12.51 -9.79 11.34
N PHE A 360 -11.83 -9.99 10.21
CA PHE A 360 -12.36 -9.71 8.87
C PHE A 360 -12.05 -10.83 7.89
N VAL A 361 -12.99 -11.08 6.97
CA VAL A 361 -12.91 -12.13 5.93
C VAL A 361 -13.31 -11.55 4.58
N ASN A 362 -12.52 -11.82 3.54
CA ASN A 362 -12.87 -11.50 2.16
C ASN A 362 -14.04 -12.38 1.69
N LEU A 363 -15.11 -11.77 1.17
CA LEU A 363 -16.29 -12.53 0.73
C LEU A 363 -16.11 -13.21 -0.62
N ASN A 364 -15.11 -12.81 -1.41
CA ASN A 364 -14.88 -13.41 -2.72
C ASN A 364 -14.17 -14.76 -2.64
N ASP A 365 -13.24 -14.94 -1.68
CA ASP A 365 -12.39 -16.12 -1.62
C ASP A 365 -12.10 -16.64 -0.20
N GLY A 366 -12.64 -16.00 0.84
CA GLY A 366 -12.44 -16.40 2.22
C GLY A 366 -11.09 -16.05 2.82
N THR A 367 -10.27 -15.25 2.16
CA THR A 367 -8.96 -14.80 2.65
C THR A 367 -9.09 -14.07 3.98
N CYS A 368 -8.10 -14.25 4.88
CA CYS A 368 -8.00 -13.50 6.13
C CYS A 368 -7.72 -12.03 5.84
N GLU A 369 -8.62 -11.17 6.28
CA GLU A 369 -8.56 -9.72 6.05
C GLU A 369 -8.32 -8.92 7.33
N GLY A 370 -8.19 -9.58 8.48
CA GLY A 370 -7.87 -8.92 9.72
C GLY A 370 -7.79 -9.88 10.91
N LEU A 371 -6.99 -9.49 11.89
CA LEU A 371 -6.79 -10.21 13.15
C LEU A 371 -6.95 -9.29 14.35
N ILE A 372 -7.51 -9.83 15.43
CA ILE A 372 -7.50 -9.25 16.79
C ILE A 372 -6.71 -10.19 17.68
N TYR A 373 -5.84 -9.63 18.52
CA TYR A 373 -5.04 -10.37 19.49
C TYR A 373 -5.64 -10.21 20.89
N THR A 374 -5.86 -11.32 21.60
CA THR A 374 -6.60 -11.32 22.87
C THR A 374 -5.69 -11.20 24.10
N ASP A 375 -4.39 -11.40 23.93
CA ASP A 375 -3.37 -11.38 24.98
C ASP A 375 -2.53 -10.08 25.01
N ILE A 376 -2.68 -9.23 24.02
CA ILE A 376 -2.07 -7.90 23.93
C ILE A 376 -3.05 -6.90 23.28
N PRO A 377 -2.92 -5.59 23.53
CA PRO A 377 -3.80 -4.59 22.93
C PRO A 377 -3.42 -4.35 21.44
N ALA A 378 -3.75 -5.29 20.57
CA ALA A 378 -3.38 -5.23 19.16
C ALA A 378 -4.47 -5.74 18.23
N PHE A 379 -4.56 -5.11 17.06
CA PHE A 379 -5.33 -5.60 15.92
C PHE A 379 -4.66 -5.20 14.61
N SER A 380 -5.07 -5.84 13.52
CA SER A 380 -4.50 -5.54 12.21
C SER A 380 -5.49 -5.87 11.09
N VAL A 381 -5.34 -5.18 9.94
CA VAL A 381 -6.16 -5.40 8.75
C VAL A 381 -5.31 -5.51 7.50
N GLN A 382 -5.74 -6.35 6.56
CA GLN A 382 -5.05 -6.58 5.30
C GLN A 382 -5.35 -5.47 4.28
N PHE A 383 -6.55 -4.91 4.32
CA PHE A 383 -6.99 -3.81 3.46
C PHE A 383 -6.50 -2.44 3.95
N HIS A 384 -6.80 -1.40 3.19
CA HIS A 384 -6.32 -0.03 3.40
C HIS A 384 -7.43 0.89 3.92
N PRO A 385 -7.60 1.07 5.24
CA PRO A 385 -8.60 1.96 5.82
C PRO A 385 -8.30 3.45 5.61
N GLU A 386 -7.04 3.78 5.25
CA GLU A 386 -6.57 5.12 4.93
C GLU A 386 -6.86 5.54 3.49
N ALA A 387 -7.39 4.66 2.63
CA ALA A 387 -7.50 4.88 1.19
C ALA A 387 -8.19 6.20 0.85
N CYS A 388 -7.53 7.02 -0.01
CA CYS A 388 -8.08 8.28 -0.52
C CYS A 388 -8.87 8.09 -1.82
N GLY A 389 -8.36 7.30 -2.75
CA GLY A 389 -8.96 7.03 -4.07
C GLY A 389 -10.01 5.93 -4.07
N GLY A 390 -10.47 5.48 -2.92
CA GLY A 390 -11.40 4.36 -2.74
C GLY A 390 -12.47 4.60 -1.68
N PRO A 391 -13.19 3.55 -1.28
CA PRO A 391 -14.23 3.64 -0.26
C PRO A 391 -13.64 4.01 1.11
N HIS A 392 -14.38 4.84 1.85
CA HIS A 392 -14.03 5.28 3.21
C HIS A 392 -14.71 4.46 4.31
N ASP A 393 -15.37 3.36 3.97
CA ASP A 393 -16.22 2.56 4.84
C ASP A 393 -15.51 2.05 6.10
N THR A 394 -14.20 1.90 6.06
CA THR A 394 -13.39 1.31 7.14
C THR A 394 -12.49 2.32 7.87
N ASN A 395 -12.62 3.61 7.57
CA ASN A 395 -11.79 4.66 8.18
C ASN A 395 -11.96 4.75 9.71
N PHE A 396 -13.11 4.29 10.26
CA PHE A 396 -13.37 4.19 11.70
C PHE A 396 -12.35 3.31 12.46
N LEU A 397 -11.57 2.48 11.76
CA LEU A 397 -10.54 1.65 12.39
C LEU A 397 -9.43 2.50 13.04
N PHE A 398 -9.16 3.69 12.52
CA PHE A 398 -8.29 4.66 13.20
C PHE A 398 -8.90 5.11 14.54
N ASP A 399 -10.21 5.32 14.61
CA ASP A 399 -10.88 5.67 15.86
C ASP A 399 -10.86 4.50 16.86
N ASN A 400 -10.95 3.26 16.38
CA ASN A 400 -10.76 2.07 17.21
C ASN A 400 -9.33 1.98 17.77
N PHE A 401 -8.33 2.37 16.99
CA PHE A 401 -6.95 2.46 17.47
C PHE A 401 -6.79 3.50 18.57
N LEU A 402 -7.41 4.68 18.43
CA LEU A 402 -7.44 5.69 19.49
C LEU A 402 -8.10 5.17 20.77
N LYS A 403 -9.27 4.52 20.65
CA LYS A 403 -9.95 3.89 21.79
C LYS A 403 -9.08 2.84 22.50
N LEU A 404 -8.29 2.09 21.74
CA LEU A 404 -7.37 1.10 22.29
C LEU A 404 -6.25 1.76 23.11
N MET A 405 -5.76 2.92 22.68
CA MET A 405 -4.82 3.76 23.43
C MET A 405 -5.48 4.44 24.65
N GLU A 406 -6.78 4.79 24.58
CA GLU A 406 -7.53 5.39 25.68
C GLU A 406 -7.76 4.43 26.84
N ASN A 407 -8.16 3.19 26.56
CA ASN A 407 -8.47 2.18 27.57
C ASN A 407 -7.28 1.90 28.49
N LYS A 408 -6.06 2.12 28.02
CA LYS A 408 -4.81 2.13 28.76
C LYS A 408 -4.79 3.20 29.89
N ASN A 409 -5.43 4.35 29.66
CA ASN A 409 -5.43 5.50 30.56
C ASN A 409 -6.65 5.52 31.51
N ALA A 410 -7.66 4.68 31.30
CA ALA A 410 -8.87 4.63 32.10
C ALA A 410 -8.72 3.81 33.41
N SER A 411 -7.58 3.11 33.57
CA SER A 411 -7.26 2.31 34.76
C SER A 411 -6.45 3.09 35.83
N LYS A 412 -6.40 4.44 35.69
CA LYS A 412 -5.78 5.33 36.69
C LYS A 412 -6.83 5.98 37.58
#